data_805b0d7213c7acfed899fa6678752cdf
#
_entry.id   805b0d7213c7acfed899fa6678752cdf
#
_cell.length_a   1.000
_cell.length_b   1.000
_cell.length_c   1.000
_cell.angle_alpha   90.00
_cell.angle_beta   90.00
_cell.angle_gamma   90.00
#
_symmetry.space_group_name_H-M   'P 1'
#
loop_
_entity.id
_entity.type
_entity.pdbx_description
1 polymer ?
#
loop_
_entity_poly.entity_id
_entity_poly.type
_entity_poly.pdbx_seq_one_letter_code
_entity_poly.pdbx_strand_id
1 'polypeptide(L)' 'MSKLYMFTTSHCTKCPEVKEALSKKNVEVEYIDAEETPELAMRYMVMSVPTIVNIDNDKTYWGQEQCLAFVNTL' A
#
# COMPACT_ATOMS: atom_id res chain seq x y z
N MET A 1 0.56 -8.68 15.31
CA MET A 1 -0.22 -7.69 14.57
C MET A 1 0.50 -7.33 13.28
N SER A 2 -0.27 -7.27 12.21
CA SER A 2 0.31 -6.96 10.90
C SER A 2 0.48 -5.46 10.73
N LYS A 3 1.65 -5.06 10.26
CA LYS A 3 1.89 -3.67 9.89
C LYS A 3 2.04 -3.60 8.38
N LEU A 4 1.31 -2.66 7.78
CA LEU A 4 1.29 -2.48 6.34
C LEU A 4 1.82 -1.10 5.98
N TYR A 5 2.59 -1.02 4.91
CA TYR A 5 2.92 0.25 4.27
C TYR A 5 2.11 0.33 2.99
N MET A 6 1.41 1.44 2.81
CA MET A 6 0.72 1.71 1.57
C MET A 6 1.38 2.88 0.87
N PHE A 7 1.94 2.63 -0.30
CA PHE A 7 2.60 3.65 -1.09
C PHE A 7 1.58 4.31 -2.01
N THR A 8 1.53 5.63 -1.95
CA THR A 8 0.61 6.44 -2.75
C THR A 8 1.35 7.62 -3.34
N THR A 9 0.67 8.38 -4.21
CA THR A 9 1.15 9.69 -4.64
C THR A 9 -0.04 10.65 -4.67
N SER A 10 0.24 11.95 -4.76
CA SER A 10 -0.82 12.95 -4.84
C SER A 10 -1.62 12.87 -6.13
N HIS A 11 -1.08 12.19 -7.13
CA HIS A 11 -1.73 12.04 -8.45
C HIS A 11 -2.35 10.67 -8.66
N CYS A 12 -2.36 9.84 -7.65
CA CYS A 12 -2.88 8.48 -7.77
C CYS A 12 -4.41 8.49 -7.74
N THR A 13 -5.02 8.17 -8.88
CA THR A 13 -6.49 8.14 -8.98
C THR A 13 -7.09 6.86 -8.42
N LYS A 14 -6.29 5.81 -8.27
CA LYS A 14 -6.74 4.51 -7.77
C LYS A 14 -6.47 4.30 -6.30
N CYS A 15 -5.64 5.13 -5.69
CA CYS A 15 -5.29 5.00 -4.28
C CYS A 15 -6.45 5.23 -3.32
N PRO A 16 -7.37 6.19 -3.55
CA PRO A 16 -8.46 6.43 -2.60
C PRO A 16 -9.34 5.21 -2.36
N GLU A 17 -9.59 4.40 -3.38
CA GLU A 17 -10.40 3.19 -3.24
C GLU A 17 -9.72 2.19 -2.32
N VAL A 18 -8.42 2.01 -2.48
CA VAL A 18 -7.65 1.10 -1.63
C VAL A 18 -7.59 1.63 -0.20
N LYS A 19 -7.39 2.95 -0.03
CA LYS A 19 -7.38 3.56 1.30
C LYS A 19 -8.71 3.35 2.01
N GLU A 20 -9.81 3.54 1.30
CA GLU A 20 -11.13 3.35 1.88
C GLU A 20 -11.33 1.90 2.30
N ALA A 21 -10.94 0.95 1.46
CA ALA A 21 -11.05 -0.46 1.79
C ALA A 21 -10.21 -0.81 3.02
N LEU A 22 -9.00 -0.27 3.13
CA LEU A 22 -8.14 -0.50 4.29
C LEU A 22 -8.70 0.11 5.56
N SER A 23 -9.35 1.27 5.46
CA SER A 23 -9.90 1.95 6.63
C SER A 23 -11.01 1.16 7.30
N LYS A 24 -11.63 0.24 6.58
CA LYS A 24 -12.69 -0.62 7.11
C LYS A 24 -12.14 -1.85 7.80
N LYS A 25 -10.83 -2.06 7.73
CA LYS A 25 -10.18 -3.22 8.34
C LYS A 25 -9.43 -2.78 9.59
N ASN A 26 -9.34 -3.67 10.55
CA ASN A 26 -8.68 -3.38 11.82
C ASN A 26 -7.20 -3.74 11.72
N VAL A 27 -6.47 -3.03 10.88
CA VAL A 27 -5.04 -3.25 10.66
C VAL A 27 -4.29 -1.94 10.78
N GLU A 28 -3.03 -2.03 11.16
CA GLU A 28 -2.17 -0.85 11.25
C GLU A 28 -1.57 -0.57 9.87
N VAL A 29 -1.82 0.62 9.33
CA VAL A 29 -1.33 1.02 8.02
C VAL A 29 -0.62 2.35 8.13
N GLU A 30 0.57 2.43 7.56
CA GLU A 30 1.28 3.69 7.40
C GLU A 30 1.23 4.07 5.91
N TYR A 31 0.70 5.26 5.63
CA TYR A 31 0.60 5.75 4.27
C TYR A 31 1.86 6.52 3.92
N ILE A 32 2.52 6.12 2.85
CA ILE A 32 3.80 6.69 2.45
C ILE A 32 3.64 7.27 1.05
N ASP A 33 4.05 8.54 0.89
CA ASP A 33 4.08 9.17 -0.41
C ASP A 33 5.35 8.75 -1.14
N ALA A 34 5.19 7.99 -2.22
CA ALA A 34 6.33 7.44 -2.96
C ALA A 34 7.17 8.54 -3.63
N GLU A 35 6.56 9.69 -3.92
CA GLU A 35 7.29 10.81 -4.51
C GLU A 35 8.09 11.58 -3.46
N GLU A 36 7.55 11.70 -2.26
CA GLU A 36 8.24 12.41 -1.17
C GLU A 36 9.29 11.54 -0.49
N THR A 37 9.11 10.23 -0.54
CA THR A 37 10.03 9.29 0.09
C THR A 37 10.48 8.25 -0.92
N PRO A 38 11.21 8.67 -1.98
CA PRO A 38 11.63 7.75 -3.02
C PRO A 38 12.57 6.66 -2.53
N GLU A 39 13.30 6.92 -1.45
CA GLU A 39 14.23 5.95 -0.89
C GLU A 39 13.51 4.70 -0.39
N LEU A 40 12.37 4.88 0.27
CA LEU A 40 11.56 3.74 0.72
C LEU A 40 10.91 3.03 -0.44
N ALA A 41 10.45 3.78 -1.43
CA ALA A 41 9.87 3.18 -2.63
C ALA A 41 10.89 2.29 -3.33
N MET A 42 12.13 2.75 -3.44
CA MET A 42 13.20 1.96 -4.02
C MET A 42 13.53 0.73 -3.19
N ARG A 43 13.54 0.88 -1.88
CA ARG A 43 13.86 -0.21 -0.97
C ARG A 43 12.89 -1.38 -1.11
N TYR A 44 11.62 -1.08 -1.32
CA TYR A 44 10.59 -2.11 -1.48
C TYR A 44 10.23 -2.37 -2.94
N MET A 45 11.02 -1.82 -3.86
CA MET A 45 10.83 -2.01 -5.30
C MET A 45 9.45 -1.56 -5.77
N VAL A 46 8.97 -0.46 -5.22
CA VAL A 46 7.68 0.11 -5.60
C VAL A 46 7.84 0.83 -6.94
N MET A 47 7.21 0.30 -7.97
CA MET A 47 7.32 0.84 -9.33
C MET A 47 6.04 1.53 -9.77
N SER A 48 4.97 1.35 -9.02
CA SER A 48 3.68 1.97 -9.35
C SER A 48 2.89 2.14 -8.05
N VAL A 49 1.84 2.93 -8.10
CA VAL A 49 0.94 3.11 -6.97
C VAL A 49 -0.49 2.80 -7.42
N PRO A 50 -1.35 2.31 -6.55
CA PRO A 50 -1.07 1.95 -5.16
C PRO A 50 -0.23 0.68 -5.03
N THR A 51 0.58 0.60 -3.97
CA THR A 51 1.33 -0.60 -3.64
C THR A 51 1.24 -0.80 -2.13
N ILE A 52 0.96 -2.03 -1.72
CA ILE A 52 0.92 -2.39 -0.29
C ILE A 52 2.07 -3.35 -0.01
N VAL A 53 2.83 -3.05 1.05
CA VAL A 53 3.88 -3.94 1.52
C VAL A 53 3.50 -4.43 2.91
N ASN A 54 3.44 -5.74 3.08
CA ASN A 54 3.22 -6.33 4.39
C ASN A 54 4.60 -6.53 5.04
N ILE A 55 4.89 -5.71 6.04
CA ILE A 55 6.19 -5.69 6.67
C ILE A 55 6.47 -6.99 7.44
N ASP A 56 5.43 -7.61 7.98
CA ASP A 56 5.61 -8.80 8.81
C ASP A 56 6.09 -10.01 8.01
N ASN A 57 5.63 -10.17 6.78
CA ASN A 57 6.00 -11.32 5.96
C ASN A 57 6.74 -10.94 4.69
N ASP A 58 7.07 -9.66 4.54
CA ASP A 58 7.85 -9.14 3.41
C ASP A 58 7.20 -9.42 2.04
N LYS A 59 5.87 -9.42 2.00
CA LYS A 59 5.14 -9.58 0.75
C LYS A 59 4.67 -8.24 0.23
N THR A 60 4.69 -8.09 -1.10
CA THR A 60 4.33 -6.85 -1.77
C THR A 60 3.20 -7.11 -2.75
N TYR A 61 2.26 -6.16 -2.80
CA TYR A 61 1.11 -6.21 -3.69
C TYR A 61 1.11 -4.95 -4.54
N TRP A 62 1.25 -5.12 -5.86
CA TRP A 62 1.36 -4.00 -6.80
C TRP A 62 0.05 -3.79 -7.53
N GLY A 63 -0.38 -2.52 -7.60
CA GLY A 63 -1.56 -2.13 -8.35
C GLY A 63 -2.85 -2.27 -7.59
N GLN A 64 -3.87 -1.55 -8.05
CA GLN A 64 -5.17 -1.50 -7.38
C GLN A 64 -5.78 -2.89 -7.22
N GLU A 65 -5.75 -3.68 -8.28
CA GLU A 65 -6.39 -5.00 -8.26
C GLU A 65 -5.77 -5.92 -7.22
N GLN A 66 -4.44 -6.00 -7.19
CA GLN A 66 -3.76 -6.83 -6.20
C GLN A 66 -3.96 -6.32 -4.79
N CYS A 67 -3.91 -5.00 -4.62
CA CYS A 67 -4.12 -4.40 -3.31
C CYS A 67 -5.52 -4.69 -2.78
N LEU A 68 -6.54 -4.54 -3.61
CA LEU A 68 -7.92 -4.81 -3.19
C LEU A 68 -8.12 -6.29 -2.88
N ALA A 69 -7.56 -7.17 -3.68
CA ALA A 69 -7.64 -8.60 -3.42
C ALA A 69 -7.03 -8.95 -2.08
N PHE A 70 -5.87 -8.37 -1.77
CA PHE A 70 -5.23 -8.58 -0.48
C PHE A 70 -6.07 -8.03 0.67
N VAL A 71 -6.57 -6.81 0.53
CA VAL A 71 -7.38 -6.19 1.58
C VAL A 71 -8.62 -7.02 1.88
N ASN A 72 -9.21 -7.64 0.87
CA ASN A 72 -10.39 -8.49 1.06
C ASN A 72 -10.10 -9.75 1.86
N THR A 73 -8.84 -10.12 2.02
CA THR A 73 -8.46 -11.28 2.84
C THR A 73 -8.28 -10.93 4.31
N LEU A 74 -8.29 -9.65 4.65
CA LEU A 74 -8.05 -9.22 6.03
C LEU A 74 -9.25 -9.34 6.95
#